data_8fa3673067573f52c048823fae75bc99
#
_entry.id   8fa3673067573f52c048823fae75bc99
#
_cell.length_a   1.000
_cell.length_b   1.000
_cell.length_c   1.000
_cell.angle_alpha   90.00
_cell.angle_beta   90.00
_cell.angle_gamma   90.00
#
_symmetry.space_group_name_H-M   'P 1'
#
loop_
_entity.id
_entity.type
_entity.pdbx_description
1 polymer ?
#
loop_
_entity_poly.entity_id
_entity_poly.type
_entity_poly.pdbx_seq_one_letter_code
_entity_poly.pdbx_strand_id
1 'polypeptide(L)'
;MKNLLTKLFNKKLYLRNKNAEKIKKDKEIFKRNYKNYINEIQTALKNKKEITFLHSGHIGDIINILPVLKEISKTHKCKLFIELNLPLPVTYEGHQGGQFYLNEKIYKMLFPLLKQQKYISSINIFTNQKIDINFNIIRKLPINLLFDNLRYAFHIAG
;
A
#
# COMPACT_ATOMS: atom_id res chain seq x y z
N MET A 1 -28.28 -16.69 -15.88
CA MET A 1 -29.44 -17.04 -15.01
C MET A 1 -29.06 -17.15 -13.52
N LYS A 2 -28.04 -17.92 -13.09
CA LYS A 2 -27.68 -18.06 -11.65
C LYS A 2 -27.49 -16.72 -10.89
N ASN A 3 -26.81 -15.73 -11.47
CA ASN A 3 -26.56 -14.44 -10.81
C ASN A 3 -27.81 -13.59 -10.57
N LEU A 4 -28.83 -13.70 -11.45
CA LEU A 4 -30.07 -12.95 -11.30
C LEU A 4 -30.94 -13.50 -10.15
N LEU A 5 -31.02 -14.81 -10.04
CA LEU A 5 -31.70 -15.49 -8.94
C LEU A 5 -31.04 -15.19 -7.58
N THR A 6 -29.70 -15.23 -7.53
CA THR A 6 -28.97 -14.91 -6.30
C THR A 6 -29.17 -13.45 -5.88
N LYS A 7 -29.28 -12.52 -6.84
CA LYS A 7 -29.58 -11.10 -6.55
C LYS A 7 -30.96 -10.92 -5.93
N LEU A 8 -31.98 -11.67 -6.40
CA LEU A 8 -33.34 -11.59 -5.91
C LEU A 8 -33.52 -12.23 -4.53
N PHE A 9 -32.93 -13.40 -4.31
CA PHE A 9 -33.14 -14.20 -3.09
C PHE A 9 -32.10 -14.00 -2.00
N ASN A 10 -30.89 -13.54 -2.33
CA ASN A 10 -29.83 -13.29 -1.35
C ASN A 10 -28.89 -12.16 -1.78
N LYS A 11 -29.32 -10.92 -1.55
CA LYS A 11 -28.55 -9.71 -1.89
C LYS A 11 -27.13 -9.72 -1.31
N LYS A 12 -26.93 -10.22 -0.08
CA LYS A 12 -25.63 -10.27 0.58
C LYS A 12 -24.67 -11.23 -0.14
N LEU A 13 -25.16 -12.42 -0.51
CA LEU A 13 -24.37 -13.40 -1.25
C LEU A 13 -24.03 -12.90 -2.67
N TYR A 14 -25.00 -12.26 -3.34
CA TYR A 14 -24.77 -11.65 -4.65
C TYR A 14 -23.65 -10.59 -4.61
N LEU A 15 -23.69 -9.67 -3.63
CA LEU A 15 -22.69 -8.62 -3.47
C LEU A 15 -21.32 -9.22 -3.15
N ARG A 16 -21.27 -10.25 -2.29
CA ARG A 16 -20.01 -10.96 -1.97
C ARG A 16 -19.39 -11.59 -3.22
N ASN A 17 -20.18 -12.28 -4.03
CA ASN A 17 -19.71 -12.92 -5.26
C ASN A 17 -19.23 -11.89 -6.29
N LYS A 18 -20.00 -10.81 -6.47
CA LYS A 18 -19.63 -9.70 -7.37
C LYS A 18 -18.32 -9.05 -6.94
N ASN A 19 -18.12 -8.83 -5.65
CA ASN A 19 -16.86 -8.27 -5.14
C ASN A 19 -15.68 -9.24 -5.35
N ALA A 20 -15.87 -10.54 -5.12
CA ALA A 20 -14.84 -11.55 -5.37
C ALA A 20 -14.43 -11.61 -6.85
N GLU A 21 -15.38 -11.54 -7.77
CA GLU A 21 -15.10 -11.46 -9.21
C GLU A 21 -14.35 -10.19 -9.59
N LYS A 22 -14.73 -9.03 -9.00
CA LYS A 22 -14.03 -7.77 -9.21
C LYS A 22 -12.58 -7.87 -8.73
N ILE A 23 -12.34 -8.33 -7.51
CA ILE A 23 -11.00 -8.51 -6.94
C ILE A 23 -10.15 -9.40 -7.84
N LYS A 24 -10.69 -10.54 -8.29
CA LYS A 24 -9.98 -11.45 -9.19
C LYS A 24 -9.56 -10.76 -10.49
N LYS A 25 -10.48 -10.03 -11.12
CA LYS A 25 -10.21 -9.28 -12.36
C LYS A 25 -9.13 -8.22 -12.16
N ASP A 26 -9.22 -7.44 -11.08
CA ASP A 26 -8.26 -6.36 -10.80
C ASP A 26 -6.87 -6.94 -10.47
N LYS A 27 -6.79 -8.08 -9.76
CA LYS A 27 -5.53 -8.82 -9.54
C LYS A 27 -4.89 -9.27 -10.86
N GLU A 28 -5.65 -9.78 -11.81
CA GLU A 28 -5.11 -10.19 -13.12
C GLU A 28 -4.59 -8.98 -13.92
N ILE A 29 -5.31 -7.86 -13.90
CA ILE A 29 -4.87 -6.61 -14.54
C ILE A 29 -3.57 -6.12 -13.86
N PHE A 30 -3.52 -6.11 -12.53
CA PHE A 30 -2.33 -5.73 -11.79
C PHE A 30 -1.14 -6.62 -12.14
N LYS A 31 -1.28 -7.94 -12.06
CA LYS A 31 -0.22 -8.89 -12.40
C LYS A 31 0.31 -8.67 -13.81
N ARG A 32 -0.58 -8.48 -14.79
CA ARG A 32 -0.19 -8.24 -16.18
C ARG A 32 0.62 -6.96 -16.34
N ASN A 33 0.16 -5.86 -15.71
CA ASN A 33 0.76 -4.54 -15.86
C ASN A 33 2.05 -4.38 -15.05
N TYR A 34 2.20 -5.12 -13.95
CA TYR A 34 3.31 -4.98 -13.00
C TYR A 34 4.16 -6.26 -12.85
N LYS A 35 4.10 -7.17 -13.81
CA LYS A 35 4.83 -8.45 -13.78
C LYS A 35 6.32 -8.26 -13.45
N ASN A 36 6.98 -7.30 -14.08
CA ASN A 36 8.40 -7.04 -13.84
C ASN A 36 8.65 -6.59 -12.41
N TYR A 37 7.82 -5.66 -11.90
CA TYR A 37 7.92 -5.17 -10.53
C TYR A 37 7.68 -6.30 -9.51
N ILE A 38 6.72 -7.16 -9.73
CA ILE A 38 6.47 -8.33 -8.88
C ILE A 38 7.68 -9.26 -8.88
N ASN A 39 8.27 -9.53 -10.04
CA ASN A 39 9.47 -10.34 -10.16
C ASN A 39 10.67 -9.73 -9.43
N GLU A 40 10.84 -8.40 -9.48
CA GLU A 40 11.89 -7.68 -8.74
C GLU A 40 11.70 -7.84 -7.24
N ILE A 41 10.47 -7.68 -6.72
CA ILE A 41 10.15 -7.91 -5.31
C ILE A 41 10.47 -9.36 -4.90
N GLN A 42 9.99 -10.34 -5.68
CA GLN A 42 10.24 -11.76 -5.38
C GLN A 42 11.74 -12.08 -5.39
N THR A 43 12.48 -11.50 -6.32
CA THR A 43 13.93 -11.65 -6.39
C THR A 43 14.62 -11.02 -5.19
N ALA A 44 14.19 -9.83 -4.77
CA ALA A 44 14.72 -9.18 -3.57
C ALA A 44 14.47 -10.02 -2.31
N LEU A 45 13.23 -10.51 -2.13
CA LEU A 45 12.86 -11.36 -1.00
C LEU A 45 13.61 -12.70 -0.98
N LYS A 46 13.95 -13.26 -2.14
CA LYS A 46 14.72 -14.50 -2.22
C LYS A 46 16.21 -14.32 -1.91
N ASN A 47 16.79 -13.21 -2.34
CA ASN A 47 18.25 -13.05 -2.39
C ASN A 47 18.82 -12.12 -1.31
N LYS A 48 17.99 -11.37 -0.60
CA LYS A 48 18.41 -10.38 0.39
C LYS A 48 17.97 -10.77 1.79
N LYS A 49 18.79 -10.49 2.78
CA LYS A 49 18.44 -10.61 4.22
C LYS A 49 17.81 -9.31 4.76
N GLU A 50 17.96 -8.21 4.05
CA GLU A 50 17.47 -6.90 4.42
C GLU A 50 16.71 -6.32 3.24
N ILE A 51 15.49 -5.84 3.48
CA ILE A 51 14.58 -5.25 2.49
C ILE A 51 14.34 -3.79 2.82
N THR A 52 14.49 -2.95 1.80
CA THR A 52 14.22 -1.52 1.89
C THR A 52 12.86 -1.19 1.30
N PHE A 53 12.06 -0.48 2.08
CA PHE A 53 10.69 -0.06 1.71
C PHE A 53 10.61 1.44 1.56
N LEU A 54 9.84 1.93 0.60
CA LEU A 54 9.53 3.34 0.44
C LEU A 54 8.03 3.59 0.52
N HIS A 55 7.65 4.61 1.26
CA HIS A 55 6.30 5.17 1.26
C HIS A 55 6.32 6.69 1.32
N SER A 56 5.36 7.34 0.60
CA SER A 56 5.18 8.81 0.56
C SER A 56 3.71 9.20 0.68
N GLY A 57 2.89 8.36 1.30
CA GLY A 57 1.45 8.59 1.47
C GLY A 57 1.09 9.40 2.71
N HIS A 58 -0.21 9.55 2.93
CA HIS A 58 -0.74 10.08 4.20
C HIS A 58 -0.42 9.15 5.37
N ILE A 59 -0.62 9.64 6.60
CA ILE A 59 -0.43 8.83 7.83
C ILE A 59 -1.17 7.51 7.75
N GLY A 60 -2.43 7.53 7.31
CA GLY A 60 -3.25 6.33 7.18
C GLY A 60 -2.67 5.31 6.20
N ASP A 61 -2.08 5.77 5.11
CA ASP A 61 -1.42 4.92 4.12
C ASP A 61 -0.21 4.22 4.73
N ILE A 62 0.60 4.97 5.49
CA ILE A 62 1.78 4.42 6.17
C ILE A 62 1.37 3.40 7.25
N ILE A 63 0.31 3.67 7.99
CA ILE A 63 -0.20 2.72 8.99
C ILE A 63 -0.70 1.43 8.31
N ASN A 64 -1.34 1.54 7.14
CA ASN A 64 -1.88 0.40 6.42
C ASN A 64 -0.82 -0.55 5.85
N ILE A 65 0.43 -0.11 5.65
CA ILE A 65 1.53 -1.00 5.22
C ILE A 65 2.20 -1.75 6.38
N LEU A 66 1.98 -1.35 7.63
CA LEU A 66 2.65 -1.95 8.79
C LEU A 66 2.42 -3.47 8.90
N PRO A 67 1.23 -4.03 8.63
CA PRO A 67 1.04 -5.48 8.62
C PRO A 67 1.93 -6.20 7.60
N VAL A 68 2.16 -5.61 6.42
CA VAL A 68 3.03 -6.17 5.39
C VAL A 68 4.49 -6.19 5.87
N LEU A 69 4.96 -5.08 6.45
CA LEU A 69 6.31 -5.04 7.02
C LEU A 69 6.47 -6.06 8.15
N LYS A 70 5.46 -6.21 9.00
CA LYS A 70 5.46 -7.19 10.09
C LYS A 70 5.58 -8.62 9.56
N GLU A 71 4.87 -8.95 8.49
CA GLU A 71 4.93 -10.28 7.90
C GLU A 71 6.33 -10.56 7.30
N ILE A 72 6.85 -9.63 6.50
CA ILE A 72 8.18 -9.76 5.88
C ILE A 72 9.29 -9.79 6.96
N SER A 73 9.10 -9.11 8.08
CA SER A 73 10.08 -9.07 9.17
C SER A 73 10.33 -10.41 9.85
N LYS A 74 9.47 -11.39 9.66
CA LYS A 74 9.67 -12.76 10.17
C LYS A 74 10.91 -13.42 9.55
N THR A 75 11.31 -13.00 8.36
CA THR A 75 12.41 -13.59 7.59
C THR A 75 13.47 -12.58 7.15
N HIS A 76 13.16 -11.28 7.18
CA HIS A 76 14.03 -10.23 6.67
C HIS A 76 14.12 -9.05 7.65
N LYS A 77 15.26 -8.36 7.66
CA LYS A 77 15.35 -7.04 8.29
C LYS A 77 14.62 -6.02 7.43
N CYS A 78 13.68 -5.26 8.01
CA CYS A 78 12.87 -4.28 7.30
C CYS A 78 13.36 -2.86 7.58
N LYS A 79 13.80 -2.13 6.55
CA LYS A 79 14.13 -0.69 6.62
C LYS A 79 13.06 0.12 5.92
N LEU A 80 12.44 1.05 6.63
CA LEU A 80 11.41 1.92 6.07
C LEU A 80 11.98 3.29 5.75
N PHE A 81 11.83 3.73 4.51
CA PHE A 81 12.12 5.08 4.05
C PHE A 81 10.81 5.82 3.84
N ILE A 82 10.74 7.05 4.36
CA ILE A 82 9.58 7.93 4.23
C ILE A 82 9.98 9.10 3.34
N GLU A 83 9.28 9.26 2.22
CA GLU A 83 9.46 10.41 1.34
C GLU A 83 8.58 11.55 1.83
N LEU A 84 9.20 12.69 2.07
CA LEU A 84 8.52 13.91 2.50
C LEU A 84 8.27 14.86 1.33
N ASN A 85 7.29 15.74 1.50
CA ASN A 85 6.98 16.84 0.59
C ASN A 85 6.64 16.40 -0.84
N LEU A 86 6.11 15.16 -0.99
CA LEU A 86 5.52 14.76 -2.26
C LEU A 86 4.22 15.56 -2.48
N PRO A 87 4.10 16.31 -3.59
CA PRO A 87 2.92 17.13 -3.85
C PRO A 87 1.64 16.30 -3.98
N LEU A 88 0.54 16.84 -3.47
CA LEU A 88 -0.79 16.28 -3.72
C LEU A 88 -1.23 16.61 -5.16
N PRO A 89 -1.88 15.66 -5.87
CA PRO A 89 -2.44 15.93 -7.20
C PRO A 89 -3.60 16.91 -7.15
N VAL A 90 -4.32 16.94 -6.03
CA VAL A 90 -5.43 17.87 -5.76
C VAL A 90 -5.30 18.33 -4.32
N THR A 91 -5.20 19.63 -4.11
CA THR A 91 -5.22 20.23 -2.77
C THR A 91 -6.66 20.44 -2.32
N TYR A 92 -6.94 20.20 -1.04
CA TYR A 92 -8.21 20.52 -0.42
C TYR A 92 -7.99 21.31 0.87
N GLU A 93 -8.91 22.23 1.13
CA GLU A 93 -8.85 23.10 2.29
C GLU A 93 -8.87 22.27 3.60
N GLY A 94 -8.05 22.64 4.57
CA GLY A 94 -7.95 21.95 5.86
C GLY A 94 -7.08 20.69 5.87
N HIS A 95 -6.41 20.35 4.75
CA HIS A 95 -5.47 19.23 4.76
C HIS A 95 -4.26 19.53 5.67
N GLN A 96 -3.99 18.66 6.65
CA GLN A 96 -2.94 18.89 7.66
C GLN A 96 -1.52 18.98 7.06
N GLY A 97 -1.27 18.32 5.95
CA GLY A 97 -0.01 18.37 5.18
C GLY A 97 0.10 19.58 4.25
N GLY A 98 -0.93 20.43 4.17
CA GLY A 98 -0.99 21.52 3.21
C GLY A 98 -1.04 20.99 1.77
N GLN A 99 -0.04 21.32 0.97
CA GLN A 99 0.06 20.88 -0.43
C GLN A 99 0.74 19.51 -0.60
N PHE A 100 1.12 18.85 0.50
CA PHE A 100 1.89 17.60 0.48
C PHE A 100 1.14 16.44 1.13
N TYR A 101 1.43 15.21 0.71
CA TYR A 101 0.94 14.00 1.38
C TYR A 101 1.42 13.92 2.82
N LEU A 102 2.72 14.17 3.02
CA LEU A 102 3.39 14.15 4.32
C LEU A 102 4.47 15.24 4.33
N ASN A 103 4.41 16.13 5.31
CA ASN A 103 5.45 17.11 5.56
C ASN A 103 6.23 16.75 6.83
N GLU A 104 7.29 17.50 7.12
CA GLU A 104 8.16 17.23 8.27
C GLU A 104 7.40 17.31 9.63
N LYS A 105 6.44 18.23 9.77
CA LYS A 105 5.63 18.37 10.98
C LYS A 105 4.85 17.08 11.24
N ILE A 106 4.16 16.58 10.22
CA ILE A 106 3.36 15.35 10.32
C ILE A 106 4.26 14.13 10.53
N TYR A 107 5.41 14.08 9.87
CA TYR A 107 6.38 13.02 10.08
C TYR A 107 6.86 12.96 11.53
N LYS A 108 7.18 14.09 12.16
CA LYS A 108 7.58 14.16 13.56
C LYS A 108 6.50 13.64 14.51
N MET A 109 5.22 13.84 14.18
CA MET A 109 4.09 13.28 14.94
C MET A 109 3.97 11.76 14.77
N LEU A 110 4.21 11.25 13.56
CA LEU A 110 4.10 9.83 13.24
C LEU A 110 5.30 9.01 13.73
N PHE A 111 6.49 9.59 13.72
CA PHE A 111 7.76 8.91 13.98
C PHE A 111 7.79 8.13 15.32
N PRO A 112 7.31 8.65 16.45
CA PRO A 112 7.28 7.89 17.72
C PRO A 112 6.48 6.59 17.61
N LEU A 113 5.36 6.59 16.91
CA LEU A 113 4.53 5.41 16.67
C LEU A 113 5.28 4.38 15.81
N LEU A 114 5.92 4.81 14.75
CA LEU A 114 6.71 3.93 13.88
C LEU A 114 7.90 3.35 14.64
N LYS A 115 8.61 4.16 15.42
CA LYS A 115 9.77 3.74 16.23
C LYS A 115 9.44 2.65 17.25
N GLN A 116 8.22 2.59 17.73
CA GLN A 116 7.77 1.53 18.64
C GLN A 116 7.56 0.19 17.95
N GLN A 117 7.55 0.16 16.62
CA GLN A 117 7.36 -1.08 15.86
C GLN A 117 8.67 -1.86 15.79
N LYS A 118 8.86 -2.80 16.74
CA LYS A 118 10.10 -3.61 16.88
C LYS A 118 10.48 -4.40 15.64
N TYR A 119 9.55 -4.62 14.71
CA TYR A 119 9.79 -5.31 13.46
C TYR A 119 10.36 -4.40 12.35
N ILE A 120 10.47 -3.09 12.58
CA ILE A 120 11.13 -2.15 11.68
C ILE A 120 12.54 -1.89 12.24
N SER A 121 13.57 -2.33 11.51
CA SER A 121 14.96 -2.21 11.95
C SER A 121 15.48 -0.77 11.90
N SER A 122 15.02 0.03 10.95
CA SER A 122 15.31 1.47 10.88
C SER A 122 14.23 2.23 10.11
N ILE A 123 14.08 3.51 10.46
CA ILE A 123 13.14 4.44 9.81
C ILE A 123 13.94 5.69 9.46
N ASN A 124 13.97 6.05 8.18
CA ASN A 124 14.76 7.14 7.65
C ASN A 124 13.96 7.99 6.67
N ILE A 125 14.35 9.24 6.50
CA ILE A 125 13.83 10.08 5.42
C ILE A 125 14.50 9.64 4.12
N PHE A 126 13.71 9.54 3.06
CA PHE A 126 14.17 9.17 1.72
C PHE A 126 14.91 10.34 1.07
N THR A 127 16.14 10.07 0.58
CA THR A 127 16.99 11.03 -0.15
C THR A 127 17.67 10.39 -1.37
N ASN A 128 16.99 9.50 -2.09
CA ASN A 128 17.47 8.75 -3.27
C ASN A 128 18.17 7.40 -2.98
N GLN A 129 17.91 6.78 -1.85
CA GLN A 129 18.41 5.42 -1.58
C GLN A 129 17.82 4.41 -2.57
N LYS A 130 18.56 3.32 -2.80
CA LYS A 130 18.03 2.17 -3.54
C LYS A 130 16.92 1.52 -2.74
N ILE A 131 15.75 1.34 -3.35
CA ILE A 131 14.55 0.78 -2.75
C ILE A 131 14.22 -0.56 -3.41
N ASP A 132 13.87 -1.55 -2.60
CA ASP A 132 13.45 -2.86 -3.06
C ASP A 132 11.94 -2.92 -3.28
N ILE A 133 11.16 -2.34 -2.37
CA ILE A 133 9.70 -2.34 -2.43
C ILE A 133 9.18 -0.91 -2.28
N ASN A 134 8.57 -0.39 -3.33
CA ASN A 134 7.99 0.95 -3.35
C ASN A 134 6.45 0.87 -3.22
N PHE A 135 5.93 1.14 -2.04
CA PHE A 135 4.49 1.13 -1.79
C PHE A 135 3.71 2.22 -2.51
N ASN A 136 4.37 3.24 -3.08
CA ASN A 136 3.70 4.27 -3.87
C ASN A 136 3.04 3.72 -5.15
N ILE A 137 3.38 2.48 -5.54
CA ILE A 137 2.75 1.78 -6.67
C ILE A 137 1.23 1.64 -6.49
N ILE A 138 0.71 1.65 -5.27
CA ILE A 138 -0.73 1.59 -5.00
C ILE A 138 -1.51 2.69 -5.74
N ARG A 139 -0.89 3.85 -5.99
CA ARG A 139 -1.49 4.96 -6.73
C ARG A 139 -1.66 4.68 -8.23
N LYS A 140 -1.00 3.64 -8.72
CA LYS A 140 -1.08 3.21 -10.13
C LYS A 140 -1.97 1.97 -10.30
N LEU A 141 -2.57 1.47 -9.20
CA LEU A 141 -3.47 0.33 -9.28
C LEU A 141 -4.75 0.69 -10.05
N PRO A 142 -5.33 -0.27 -10.76
CA PRO A 142 -6.55 -0.07 -11.53
C PRO A 142 -7.80 -0.08 -10.63
N ILE A 143 -7.79 0.76 -9.59
CA ILE A 143 -8.89 0.90 -8.63
C ILE A 143 -9.36 2.34 -8.60
N ASN A 144 -10.65 2.52 -8.40
CA ASN A 144 -11.24 3.83 -8.18
C ASN A 144 -11.27 4.13 -6.67
N LEU A 145 -10.29 4.89 -6.18
CA LEU A 145 -10.16 5.22 -4.75
C LEU A 145 -11.33 6.06 -4.21
N LEU A 146 -12.18 6.62 -5.06
CA LEU A 146 -13.42 7.29 -4.64
C LEU A 146 -14.47 6.29 -4.10
N PHE A 147 -14.45 5.06 -4.60
CA PHE A 147 -15.43 4.02 -4.25
C PHE A 147 -14.81 2.82 -3.53
N ASP A 148 -13.50 2.66 -3.60
CA ASP A 148 -12.76 1.57 -2.98
C ASP A 148 -11.85 2.13 -1.89
N ASN A 149 -11.79 1.48 -0.75
CA ASN A 149 -10.88 1.90 0.31
C ASN A 149 -9.45 1.38 0.06
N LEU A 150 -8.49 1.96 0.76
CA LEU A 150 -7.07 1.63 0.62
C LEU A 150 -6.76 0.15 0.95
N ARG A 151 -7.53 -0.48 1.86
CA ARG A 151 -7.41 -1.92 2.17
C ARG A 151 -7.63 -2.78 0.94
N TYR A 152 -8.52 -2.36 0.05
CA TYR A 152 -8.74 -3.05 -1.22
C TYR A 152 -7.50 -3.01 -2.11
N ALA A 153 -6.81 -1.86 -2.17
CA ALA A 153 -5.56 -1.72 -2.91
C ALA A 153 -4.47 -2.70 -2.42
N PHE A 154 -4.29 -2.80 -1.10
CA PHE A 154 -3.35 -3.78 -0.52
C PHE A 154 -3.77 -5.22 -0.79
N HIS A 155 -5.07 -5.49 -0.80
CA HIS A 155 -5.60 -6.82 -1.08
C HIS A 155 -5.36 -7.26 -2.53
N ILE A 156 -5.30 -6.31 -3.47
CA ILE A 156 -4.95 -6.58 -4.88
C ILE A 156 -3.43 -6.78 -5.02
N ALA A 157 -2.62 -5.97 -4.32
CA ALA A 157 -1.17 -5.99 -4.41
C ALA A 157 -0.51 -7.16 -3.66
N GLY A 158 -1.16 -7.67 -2.62
CA GLY A 158 -0.70 -8.84 -1.84
C GLY A 158 -1.27 -10.13 -2.40
#